data_983cf9fa6fe949d6d2a8bee1a1f78316
#
_entry.id   983cf9fa6fe949d6d2a8bee1a1f78316
#
_cell.length_a   1.000
_cell.length_b   1.000
_cell.length_c   1.000
_cell.angle_alpha   90.00
_cell.angle_beta   90.00
_cell.angle_gamma   90.00
#
_symmetry.space_group_name_H-M   'P 1'
#
loop_
_entity.id
_entity.type
_entity.pdbx_description
1 polymer ?
#
loop_
_entity_poly.entity_id
_entity_poly.type
_entity_poly.pdbx_seq_one_letter_code
_entity_poly.pdbx_strand_id
1 'polypeptide(L)'
;KFIKNFELISSKLLNLKPVSQVFSFIDAPILFINNTNLTNLNSNNIENLRNSNFDLKEVIKEFSKNPVYVDQIISKNTNVFSIIIYLNKNLELTKSKNNYENLIISKKKYLSIKNFYDEKRNELINNIRKIIEESDKKHSYYLGGVEMIANDVINFVKNDIIVFSISVIFIIIAVLFFLFRQISWVIIC
;
A
#
# COMPACT_ATOMS: atom_id res chain seq x y z
N LYS A 1 7.16 -3.26 -25.18
CA LYS A 1 6.31 -2.20 -24.58
C LYS A 1 5.81 -2.62 -23.19
N PHE A 2 5.31 -3.85 -23.02
CA PHE A 2 4.81 -4.39 -21.75
C PHE A 2 5.90 -4.34 -20.64
N ILE A 3 7.07 -4.95 -20.87
CA ILE A 3 8.20 -4.96 -19.92
C ILE A 3 8.63 -3.53 -19.54
N LYS A 4 8.74 -2.62 -20.52
CA LYS A 4 9.12 -1.22 -20.27
C LYS A 4 8.17 -0.48 -19.32
N ASN A 5 6.88 -0.82 -19.34
CA ASN A 5 5.93 -0.25 -18.39
C ASN A 5 6.20 -0.72 -16.96
N PHE A 6 6.51 -2.02 -16.77
CA PHE A 6 6.92 -2.53 -15.45
C PHE A 6 8.19 -1.86 -14.94
N GLU A 7 9.21 -1.71 -15.81
CA GLU A 7 10.45 -1.02 -15.46
C GLU A 7 10.20 0.43 -15.04
N LEU A 8 9.38 1.16 -15.79
CA LEU A 8 9.07 2.55 -15.51
C LEU A 8 8.32 2.71 -14.19
N ILE A 9 7.31 1.89 -13.95
CA ILE A 9 6.53 1.93 -12.70
C ILE A 9 7.42 1.51 -11.53
N SER A 10 8.16 0.42 -11.66
CA SER A 10 9.05 -0.08 -10.62
C SER A 10 10.13 0.94 -10.24
N SER A 11 10.73 1.63 -11.21
CA SER A 11 11.72 2.67 -10.94
C SER A 11 11.13 3.89 -10.22
N LYS A 12 9.93 4.35 -10.63
CA LYS A 12 9.22 5.43 -9.93
C LYS A 12 8.89 5.06 -8.49
N LEU A 13 8.43 3.82 -8.26
CA LEU A 13 8.11 3.32 -6.92
C LEU A 13 9.35 3.19 -6.04
N LEU A 14 10.46 2.69 -6.58
CA LEU A 14 11.72 2.53 -5.85
C LEU A 14 12.33 3.88 -5.39
N ASN A 15 12.05 4.96 -6.08
CA ASN A 15 12.50 6.30 -5.71
C ASN A 15 11.75 6.90 -4.51
N LEU A 16 10.68 6.26 -4.04
CA LEU A 16 9.97 6.69 -2.84
C LEU A 16 10.75 6.30 -1.58
N LYS A 17 11.09 7.26 -0.72
CA LYS A 17 11.96 7.06 0.47
C LYS A 17 11.62 5.88 1.37
N PRO A 18 10.34 5.57 1.69
CA PRO A 18 10.02 4.42 2.56
C PRO A 18 10.13 3.07 1.85
N VAL A 19 10.30 3.04 0.53
CA VAL A 19 10.39 1.80 -0.25
C VAL A 19 11.80 1.23 -0.15
N SER A 20 11.91 -0.03 0.29
CA SER A 20 13.18 -0.76 0.35
C SER A 20 13.46 -1.55 -0.90
N GLN A 21 12.43 -2.14 -1.47
CA GLN A 21 12.54 -2.98 -2.66
C GLN A 21 11.20 -2.99 -3.41
N VAL A 22 11.29 -3.10 -4.71
CA VAL A 22 10.15 -3.35 -5.59
C VAL A 22 10.43 -4.65 -6.34
N PHE A 23 9.50 -5.59 -6.25
CA PHE A 23 9.57 -6.88 -6.91
C PHE A 23 8.37 -7.05 -7.82
N SER A 24 8.62 -7.34 -9.07
CA SER A 24 7.57 -7.43 -10.07
C SER A 24 7.71 -8.69 -10.92
N PHE A 25 6.74 -8.94 -11.77
CA PHE A 25 6.75 -10.04 -12.71
C PHE A 25 8.06 -10.16 -13.52
N ILE A 26 8.70 -9.03 -13.87
CA ILE A 26 9.94 -9.03 -14.66
C ILE A 26 11.20 -9.37 -13.83
N ASP A 27 11.10 -9.33 -12.49
CA ASP A 27 12.20 -9.63 -11.58
C ASP A 27 12.16 -11.11 -11.12
N ALA A 28 11.05 -11.78 -11.37
CA ALA A 28 10.85 -13.16 -10.93
C ALA A 28 11.79 -14.13 -11.66
N PRO A 29 12.44 -15.05 -10.92
CA PRO A 29 13.31 -16.08 -11.49
C PRO A 29 12.60 -16.98 -12.50
N ILE A 30 13.24 -17.24 -13.63
CA ILE A 30 12.81 -18.21 -14.64
C ILE A 30 13.52 -19.51 -14.34
N LEU A 31 12.76 -20.57 -13.94
CA LEU A 31 13.34 -21.76 -13.36
C LEU A 31 13.33 -22.97 -14.29
N PHE A 32 12.35 -23.10 -15.19
CA PHE A 32 12.10 -24.33 -15.92
C PHE A 32 12.39 -24.25 -17.42
N ILE A 33 12.37 -23.07 -18.03
CA ILE A 33 12.61 -22.92 -19.48
C ILE A 33 14.01 -23.41 -19.86
N ASN A 34 15.00 -23.22 -18.99
CA ASN A 34 16.41 -23.57 -19.27
C ASN A 34 16.87 -24.92 -18.71
N ASN A 35 15.98 -25.81 -18.26
CA ASN A 35 16.38 -27.07 -17.59
C ASN A 35 17.49 -26.90 -16.53
N THR A 36 17.52 -25.76 -15.88
CA THR A 36 18.49 -25.51 -14.81
C THR A 36 18.23 -26.46 -13.67
N ASN A 37 19.20 -27.34 -13.39
CA ASN A 37 19.14 -28.17 -12.20
C ASN A 37 19.06 -27.27 -10.98
N LEU A 38 17.97 -27.38 -10.21
CA LEU A 38 17.72 -26.61 -9.00
C LEU A 38 18.87 -26.70 -7.97
N THR A 39 19.71 -27.73 -8.09
CA THR A 39 20.90 -27.95 -7.24
C THR A 39 22.05 -26.97 -7.53
N ASN A 40 22.05 -26.29 -8.68
CA ASN A 40 23.12 -25.39 -9.12
C ASN A 40 22.70 -23.91 -9.14
N LEU A 41 21.61 -23.56 -8.49
CA LEU A 41 21.15 -22.18 -8.36
C LEU A 41 22.05 -21.38 -7.41
N ASN A 42 23.10 -20.80 -7.97
CA ASN A 42 23.83 -19.73 -7.29
C ASN A 42 23.14 -18.40 -7.58
N SER A 43 23.08 -17.52 -6.60
CA SER A 43 22.45 -16.19 -6.71
C SER A 43 22.92 -15.35 -7.93
N ASN A 44 24.07 -15.69 -8.49
CA ASN A 44 24.66 -15.01 -9.66
C ASN A 44 24.19 -15.55 -11.03
N ASN A 45 23.46 -16.68 -11.07
CA ASN A 45 23.03 -17.35 -12.31
C ASN A 45 21.51 -17.40 -12.47
N ILE A 46 20.79 -16.59 -11.72
CA ILE A 46 19.32 -16.54 -11.79
C ILE A 46 18.91 -15.60 -12.92
N GLU A 47 18.34 -16.19 -13.97
CA GLU A 47 17.81 -15.45 -15.11
C GLU A 47 16.39 -14.96 -14.85
N ASN A 48 16.09 -13.78 -15.34
CA ASN A 48 14.77 -13.16 -15.29
C ASN A 48 14.52 -12.33 -16.56
N LEU A 49 13.33 -11.79 -16.76
CA LEU A 49 12.97 -11.00 -17.93
C LEU A 49 13.73 -9.67 -18.04
N ARG A 50 14.41 -9.23 -16.99
CA ARG A 50 15.18 -7.99 -16.97
C ARG A 50 16.58 -8.18 -17.54
N ASN A 51 17.20 -9.33 -17.31
CA ASN A 51 18.59 -9.62 -17.66
C ASN A 51 18.77 -10.65 -18.81
N SER A 52 17.67 -11.23 -19.29
CA SER A 52 17.71 -12.27 -20.31
C SER A 52 16.63 -12.08 -21.37
N ASN A 53 16.90 -12.55 -22.58
CA ASN A 53 16.04 -12.33 -23.75
C ASN A 53 15.13 -13.55 -24.00
N PHE A 54 14.20 -13.81 -23.07
CA PHE A 54 13.23 -14.88 -23.20
C PHE A 54 11.97 -14.46 -23.95
N ASP A 55 11.30 -15.42 -24.60
CA ASP A 55 9.96 -15.18 -25.12
C ASP A 55 8.97 -14.97 -23.96
N LEU A 56 8.37 -13.79 -23.95
CA LEU A 56 7.39 -13.41 -22.96
C LEU A 56 6.25 -14.41 -22.81
N LYS A 57 5.82 -15.03 -23.91
CA LYS A 57 4.72 -16.01 -23.88
C LYS A 57 5.12 -17.29 -23.14
N GLU A 58 6.34 -17.74 -23.33
CA GLU A 58 6.86 -18.93 -22.63
C GLU A 58 7.01 -18.68 -21.14
N VAL A 59 7.52 -17.52 -20.76
CA VAL A 59 7.65 -17.12 -19.35
C VAL A 59 6.28 -16.99 -18.68
N ILE A 60 5.30 -16.36 -19.34
CA ILE A 60 3.92 -16.29 -18.83
C ILE A 60 3.33 -17.69 -18.64
N LYS A 61 3.58 -18.60 -19.57
CA LYS A 61 3.11 -19.99 -19.48
C LYS A 61 3.76 -20.76 -18.34
N GLU A 62 5.07 -20.56 -18.11
CA GLU A 62 5.77 -21.14 -16.97
C GLU A 62 5.20 -20.63 -15.66
N PHE A 63 5.12 -19.30 -15.51
CA PHE A 63 4.67 -18.66 -14.27
C PHE A 63 3.22 -18.98 -13.93
N SER A 64 2.33 -19.09 -14.93
CA SER A 64 0.94 -19.44 -14.72
C SER A 64 0.70 -20.89 -14.29
N LYS A 65 1.71 -21.75 -14.39
CA LYS A 65 1.66 -23.15 -13.97
C LYS A 65 2.45 -23.39 -12.67
N ASN A 66 3.34 -22.50 -12.33
CA ASN A 66 4.20 -22.66 -11.16
C ASN A 66 3.47 -22.20 -9.88
N PRO A 67 3.24 -23.10 -8.89
CA PRO A 67 2.53 -22.75 -7.67
C PRO A 67 3.21 -21.65 -6.83
N VAL A 68 4.50 -21.38 -7.05
CA VAL A 68 5.22 -20.28 -6.37
C VAL A 68 4.81 -18.92 -6.91
N TYR A 69 4.43 -18.84 -8.20
CA TYR A 69 4.14 -17.57 -8.88
C TYR A 69 2.66 -17.32 -9.08
N VAL A 70 1.87 -18.41 -9.20
CA VAL A 70 0.42 -18.31 -9.37
C VAL A 70 -0.21 -17.66 -8.15
N ASP A 71 -1.09 -16.70 -8.39
CA ASP A 71 -1.83 -15.94 -7.41
C ASP A 71 -0.94 -15.06 -6.47
N GLN A 72 0.39 -15.04 -6.73
CA GLN A 72 1.33 -14.13 -6.08
C GLN A 72 1.80 -13.01 -7.04
N ILE A 73 2.29 -13.40 -8.21
CA ILE A 73 2.88 -12.51 -9.21
C ILE A 73 2.02 -12.44 -10.48
N ILE A 74 1.37 -13.56 -10.81
CA ILE A 74 0.50 -13.70 -11.98
C ILE A 74 -0.74 -14.49 -11.61
N SER A 75 -1.90 -14.08 -12.12
CA SER A 75 -3.14 -14.86 -11.97
C SER A 75 -3.15 -16.09 -12.88
N LYS A 76 -3.89 -17.12 -12.51
CA LYS A 76 -4.08 -18.34 -13.35
C LYS A 76 -4.52 -18.01 -14.78
N ASN A 77 -5.36 -17.01 -14.95
CA ASN A 77 -5.89 -16.59 -16.26
C ASN A 77 -4.93 -15.65 -16.99
N THR A 78 -3.73 -15.40 -16.47
CA THR A 78 -2.70 -14.54 -17.06
C THR A 78 -3.15 -13.10 -17.35
N ASN A 79 -4.24 -12.64 -16.74
CA ASN A 79 -4.81 -11.31 -16.96
C ASN A 79 -4.39 -10.28 -15.93
N VAL A 80 -3.87 -10.72 -14.77
CA VAL A 80 -3.42 -9.86 -13.68
C VAL A 80 -1.96 -10.15 -13.35
N PHE A 81 -1.18 -9.09 -13.22
CA PHE A 81 0.24 -9.14 -12.84
C PHE A 81 0.46 -8.25 -11.63
N SER A 82 1.30 -8.68 -10.71
CA SER A 82 1.56 -7.96 -9.48
C SER A 82 2.91 -7.23 -9.52
N ILE A 83 2.93 -6.08 -8.84
CA ILE A 83 4.15 -5.40 -8.40
C ILE A 83 4.09 -5.35 -6.87
N ILE A 84 5.03 -5.99 -6.21
CA ILE A 84 5.12 -6.07 -4.76
C ILE A 84 6.07 -4.98 -4.27
N ILE A 85 5.59 -4.12 -3.39
CA ILE A 85 6.36 -3.03 -2.81
C ILE A 85 6.72 -3.41 -1.37
N TYR A 86 8.01 -3.55 -1.09
CA TYR A 86 8.51 -3.78 0.26
C TYR A 86 8.87 -2.44 0.89
N LEU A 87 8.38 -2.23 2.11
CA LEU A 87 8.63 -1.01 2.86
C LEU A 87 9.69 -1.24 3.94
N ASN A 88 10.49 -0.23 4.19
CA ASN A 88 11.42 -0.23 5.31
C ASN A 88 10.68 -0.32 6.64
N LYS A 89 11.12 -1.22 7.50
CA LYS A 89 10.56 -1.35 8.85
C LYS A 89 10.83 -0.09 9.66
N ASN A 90 9.78 0.48 10.22
CA ASN A 90 9.90 1.66 11.05
C ASN A 90 10.35 1.28 12.48
N LEU A 91 11.67 1.30 12.68
CA LEU A 91 12.28 0.95 13.97
C LEU A 91 11.95 1.95 15.08
N GLU A 92 11.81 3.24 14.74
CA GLU A 92 11.50 4.28 15.71
C GLU A 92 10.08 4.16 16.24
N LEU A 93 9.11 3.93 15.37
CA LEU A 93 7.73 3.69 15.78
C LEU A 93 7.62 2.43 16.62
N THR A 94 8.33 1.34 16.24
CA THR A 94 8.35 0.09 17.00
C THR A 94 8.95 0.31 18.40
N LYS A 95 10.09 1.01 18.50
CA LYS A 95 10.71 1.35 19.79
C LYS A 95 9.80 2.24 20.63
N SER A 96 9.17 3.22 20.02
CA SER A 96 8.24 4.12 20.72
C SER A 96 7.02 3.36 21.27
N LYS A 97 6.49 2.41 20.52
CA LYS A 97 5.40 1.54 20.97
C LYS A 97 5.83 0.72 22.18
N ASN A 98 6.96 0.03 22.11
CA ASN A 98 7.49 -0.77 23.22
C ASN A 98 7.76 0.10 24.47
N ASN A 99 8.33 1.30 24.29
CA ASN A 99 8.59 2.23 25.41
C ASN A 99 7.28 2.72 26.05
N TYR A 100 6.23 2.89 25.27
CA TYR A 100 4.91 3.24 25.80
C TYR A 100 4.28 2.07 26.58
N GLU A 101 4.33 0.85 26.03
CA GLU A 101 3.82 -0.36 26.68
C GLU A 101 4.56 -0.65 28.00
N ASN A 102 5.86 -0.35 28.06
CA ASN A 102 6.69 -0.45 29.28
C ASN A 102 6.61 0.79 30.20
N LEU A 103 5.69 1.72 29.95
CA LEU A 103 5.50 2.94 30.73
C LEU A 103 6.72 3.88 30.80
N ILE A 104 7.67 3.76 29.87
CA ILE A 104 8.88 4.58 29.80
C ILE A 104 8.58 5.97 29.22
N ILE A 105 7.61 6.06 28.30
CA ILE A 105 7.18 7.34 27.71
C ILE A 105 5.69 7.56 27.93
N SER A 106 5.30 8.85 27.99
CA SER A 106 3.89 9.22 28.12
C SER A 106 3.09 8.91 26.87
N LYS A 107 1.77 8.68 27.04
CA LYS A 107 0.81 8.50 25.93
C LYS A 107 0.89 9.65 24.92
N LYS A 108 1.03 10.90 25.41
CA LYS A 108 1.13 12.09 24.54
C LYS A 108 2.35 12.00 23.61
N LYS A 109 3.51 11.60 24.14
CA LYS A 109 4.74 11.43 23.35
C LYS A 109 4.61 10.31 22.33
N TYR A 110 4.06 9.15 22.74
CA TYR A 110 3.79 8.04 21.81
C TYR A 110 2.86 8.47 20.67
N LEU A 111 1.75 9.14 20.99
CA LEU A 111 0.77 9.58 19.99
C LEU A 111 1.35 10.61 19.02
N SER A 112 2.22 11.52 19.48
CA SER A 112 2.87 12.48 18.57
C SER A 112 3.77 11.78 17.53
N ILE A 113 4.55 10.79 17.99
CA ILE A 113 5.38 9.98 17.08
C ILE A 113 4.51 9.18 16.13
N LYS A 114 3.48 8.50 16.65
CA LYS A 114 2.55 7.71 15.84
C LYS A 114 1.87 8.57 14.76
N ASN A 115 1.34 9.72 15.12
CA ASN A 115 0.67 10.62 14.18
C ASN A 115 1.60 11.09 13.06
N PHE A 116 2.86 11.43 13.39
CA PHE A 116 3.86 11.78 12.39
C PHE A 116 4.07 10.65 11.37
N TYR A 117 4.13 9.40 11.83
CA TYR A 117 4.31 8.26 10.92
C TYR A 117 3.03 7.89 10.16
N ASP A 118 1.85 8.11 10.74
CA ASP A 118 0.58 7.96 10.04
C ASP A 118 0.45 8.98 8.90
N GLU A 119 0.90 10.23 9.10
CA GLU A 119 0.97 11.24 8.03
C GLU A 119 1.95 10.83 6.92
N LYS A 120 3.13 10.33 7.29
CA LYS A 120 4.11 9.84 6.31
C LYS A 120 3.60 8.65 5.51
N ARG A 121 2.84 7.75 6.14
CA ARG A 121 2.16 6.65 5.45
C ARG A 121 1.12 7.17 4.45
N ASN A 122 0.30 8.12 4.88
CA ASN A 122 -0.71 8.74 4.02
C ASN A 122 -0.06 9.42 2.79
N GLU A 123 1.03 10.16 2.99
CA GLU A 123 1.82 10.76 1.92
C GLU A 123 2.35 9.71 0.93
N LEU A 124 2.91 8.60 1.45
CA LEU A 124 3.39 7.49 0.63
C LEU A 124 2.28 6.88 -0.23
N ILE A 125 1.15 6.54 0.38
CA ILE A 125 0.01 5.94 -0.32
C ILE A 125 -0.51 6.87 -1.42
N ASN A 126 -0.60 8.16 -1.14
CA ASN A 126 -1.01 9.16 -2.13
C ASN A 126 0.00 9.30 -3.28
N ASN A 127 1.29 9.23 -2.99
CA ASN A 127 2.33 9.24 -4.02
C ASN A 127 2.28 7.98 -4.92
N ILE A 128 2.02 6.81 -4.32
CA ILE A 128 1.81 5.58 -5.09
C ILE A 128 0.57 5.70 -5.99
N ARG A 129 -0.55 6.23 -5.48
CA ARG A 129 -1.76 6.48 -6.28
C ARG A 129 -1.49 7.42 -7.44
N LYS A 130 -0.75 8.50 -7.23
CA LYS A 130 -0.31 9.40 -8.30
C LYS A 130 0.48 8.68 -9.40
N ILE A 131 1.46 7.85 -9.00
CA ILE A 131 2.25 7.06 -9.97
C ILE A 131 1.34 6.15 -10.79
N ILE A 132 0.34 5.53 -10.14
CA ILE A 132 -0.65 4.67 -10.81
C ILE A 132 -1.50 5.48 -11.79
N GLU A 133 -2.01 6.63 -11.39
CA GLU A 133 -2.87 7.51 -12.22
C GLU A 133 -2.13 8.07 -13.44
N GLU A 134 -0.83 8.35 -13.29
CA GLU A 134 0.04 8.80 -14.38
C GLU A 134 0.49 7.67 -15.31
N SER A 135 0.20 6.43 -14.97
CA SER A 135 0.60 5.26 -15.74
C SER A 135 -0.30 5.05 -16.97
N ASP A 136 0.09 4.12 -17.87
CA ASP A 136 -0.61 3.85 -19.12
C ASP A 136 -2.09 3.47 -18.87
N LYS A 137 -3.01 4.28 -19.37
CA LYS A 137 -4.47 4.09 -19.24
C LYS A 137 -5.01 2.86 -19.98
N LYS A 138 -4.17 2.13 -20.70
CA LYS A 138 -4.58 0.86 -21.37
C LYS A 138 -4.77 -0.30 -20.39
N HIS A 139 -4.23 -0.17 -19.18
CA HIS A 139 -4.31 -1.19 -18.14
C HIS A 139 -5.04 -0.63 -16.93
N SER A 140 -5.80 -1.47 -16.24
CA SER A 140 -6.40 -1.15 -14.96
C SER A 140 -5.40 -1.48 -13.85
N TYR A 141 -5.16 -0.52 -12.96
CA TYR A 141 -4.26 -0.70 -11.83
C TYR A 141 -5.06 -0.66 -10.53
N TYR A 142 -4.71 -1.54 -9.62
CA TYR A 142 -5.32 -1.64 -8.29
C TYR A 142 -4.23 -1.62 -7.24
N LEU A 143 -4.37 -0.75 -6.26
CA LEU A 143 -3.51 -0.72 -5.09
C LEU A 143 -4.13 -1.56 -3.99
N GLY A 144 -3.36 -2.44 -3.39
CA GLY A 144 -3.76 -3.30 -2.28
C GLY A 144 -2.65 -3.41 -1.24
N GLY A 145 -2.96 -4.09 -0.13
CA GLY A 145 -2.00 -4.37 0.92
C GLY A 145 -2.37 -3.76 2.26
N VAL A 146 -1.77 -4.29 3.33
CA VAL A 146 -2.10 -3.95 4.72
C VAL A 146 -1.90 -2.45 5.01
N GLU A 147 -0.81 -1.87 4.50
CA GLU A 147 -0.51 -0.44 4.73
C GLU A 147 -1.54 0.49 4.09
N MET A 148 -2.01 0.15 2.89
CA MET A 148 -3.05 0.92 2.21
C MET A 148 -4.38 0.81 2.93
N ILE A 149 -4.80 -0.42 3.28
CA ILE A 149 -6.05 -0.66 4.00
C ILE A 149 -6.03 0.05 5.35
N ALA A 150 -4.93 -0.05 6.12
CA ALA A 150 -4.80 0.63 7.40
C ALA A 150 -4.91 2.16 7.26
N ASN A 151 -4.28 2.73 6.22
CA ASN A 151 -4.36 4.15 5.93
C ASN A 151 -5.79 4.59 5.61
N ASP A 152 -6.46 3.87 4.72
CA ASP A 152 -7.81 4.21 4.29
C ASP A 152 -8.82 4.08 5.45
N VAL A 153 -8.73 3.01 6.25
CA VAL A 153 -9.57 2.84 7.45
C VAL A 153 -9.38 4.00 8.43
N ILE A 154 -8.13 4.40 8.71
CA ILE A 154 -7.86 5.54 9.60
C ILE A 154 -8.48 6.83 9.05
N ASN A 155 -8.35 7.09 7.75
CA ASN A 155 -8.90 8.29 7.12
C ASN A 155 -10.44 8.27 7.11
N PHE A 156 -11.07 7.13 6.82
CA PHE A 156 -12.53 6.98 6.89
C PHE A 156 -13.03 7.23 8.31
N VAL A 157 -12.45 6.57 9.32
CA VAL A 157 -12.87 6.74 10.71
C VAL A 157 -12.71 8.20 11.16
N LYS A 158 -11.61 8.87 10.81
CA LYS A 158 -11.43 10.30 11.13
C LYS A 158 -12.54 11.16 10.51
N ASN A 159 -12.85 10.93 9.24
CA ASN A 159 -13.89 11.69 8.53
C ASN A 159 -15.27 11.41 9.11
N ASP A 160 -15.59 10.16 9.39
CA ASP A 160 -16.87 9.75 9.98
C ASP A 160 -17.09 10.38 11.36
N ILE A 161 -16.06 10.44 12.20
CA ILE A 161 -16.15 11.10 13.52
C ILE A 161 -16.47 12.59 13.35
N ILE A 162 -15.85 13.29 12.40
CA ILE A 162 -16.11 14.70 12.16
C ILE A 162 -17.55 14.91 11.69
N VAL A 163 -17.99 14.17 10.67
CA VAL A 163 -19.33 14.24 10.11
C VAL A 163 -20.39 13.94 11.17
N PHE A 164 -20.18 12.85 11.94
CA PHE A 164 -21.08 12.45 13.01
C PHE A 164 -21.17 13.51 14.10
N SER A 165 -20.03 14.07 14.55
CA SER A 165 -20.00 15.11 15.59
C SER A 165 -20.77 16.37 15.17
N ILE A 166 -20.57 16.83 13.95
CA ILE A 166 -21.29 17.98 13.38
C ILE A 166 -22.80 17.68 13.32
N SER A 167 -23.17 16.50 12.85
CA SER A 167 -24.57 16.07 12.73
C SER A 167 -25.29 16.03 14.08
N VAL A 168 -24.63 15.49 15.11
CA VAL A 168 -25.19 15.43 16.49
C VAL A 168 -25.42 16.85 17.04
N ILE A 169 -24.43 17.75 16.87
CA ILE A 169 -24.60 19.15 17.32
C ILE A 169 -25.79 19.78 16.62
N PHE A 170 -25.94 19.57 15.32
CA PHE A 170 -27.05 20.13 14.55
C PHE A 170 -28.42 19.61 15.03
N ILE A 171 -28.50 18.30 15.32
CA ILE A 171 -29.71 17.68 15.86
C ILE A 171 -30.06 18.26 17.23
N ILE A 172 -29.06 18.41 18.13
CA ILE A 172 -29.29 19.01 19.46
C ILE A 172 -29.83 20.42 19.33
N ILE A 173 -29.21 21.25 18.49
CA ILE A 173 -29.68 22.63 18.24
C ILE A 173 -31.12 22.62 17.71
N ALA A 174 -31.43 21.74 16.76
CA ALA A 174 -32.78 21.67 16.19
C ALA A 174 -33.83 21.26 17.24
N VAL A 175 -33.49 20.26 18.09
CA VAL A 175 -34.40 19.80 19.19
C VAL A 175 -34.61 20.92 20.19
N LEU A 176 -33.56 21.63 20.62
CA LEU A 176 -33.68 22.76 21.55
C LEU A 176 -34.52 23.90 20.97
N PHE A 177 -34.29 24.21 19.68
CA PHE A 177 -35.08 25.22 18.99
C PHE A 177 -36.57 24.86 18.94
N PHE A 178 -36.90 23.58 18.69
CA PHE A 178 -38.27 23.10 18.63
C PHE A 178 -38.95 23.11 19.99
N LEU A 179 -38.21 22.74 21.05
CA LEU A 179 -38.72 22.74 22.44
C LEU A 179 -38.97 24.15 23.00
N PHE A 180 -38.00 25.05 22.81
CA PHE A 180 -38.07 26.37 23.45
C PHE A 180 -38.72 27.42 22.61
N ARG A 181 -38.89 27.23 21.28
CA ARG A 181 -39.47 28.16 20.33
C ARG A 181 -38.86 29.58 20.35
N GLN A 182 -37.77 29.81 21.07
CA GLN A 182 -37.07 31.08 21.22
C GLN A 182 -35.57 30.84 21.08
N ILE A 183 -34.96 31.54 20.11
CA ILE A 183 -33.52 31.41 19.77
C ILE A 183 -32.63 31.85 20.95
N SER A 184 -33.10 32.80 21.77
CA SER A 184 -32.32 33.28 22.91
C SER A 184 -31.97 32.21 23.93
N TRP A 185 -32.81 31.20 24.15
CA TRP A 185 -32.55 30.10 25.09
C TRP A 185 -31.60 29.04 24.52
N VAL A 186 -31.58 28.91 23.20
CA VAL A 186 -30.65 27.97 22.51
C VAL A 186 -29.20 28.45 22.58
N ILE A 187 -28.97 29.77 22.70
CA ILE A 187 -27.60 30.34 22.78
C ILE A 187 -27.08 30.35 24.22
N ILE A 188 -27.95 30.27 25.23
CA ILE A 188 -27.58 30.33 26.67
C ILE A 188 -27.28 28.94 27.22
N CYS A 189 -27.78 27.84 26.62
CA CYS A 189 -27.47 26.46 26.97
C CYS A 189 -26.22 25.98 26.26
#